data_8fd94e1f4e1d0f667e0db037ab982687
#
_entry.id   8fd94e1f4e1d0f667e0db037ab982687
#
_cell.length_a   1.000
_cell.length_b   1.000
_cell.length_c   1.000
_cell.angle_alpha   90.00
_cell.angle_beta   90.00
_cell.angle_gamma   90.00
#
_symmetry.space_group_name_H-M   'P 1'
#
loop_
_entity.id
_entity.type
_entity.pdbx_description
1 polymer ?
#
loop_
_entity_poly.entity_id
_entity_poly.type
_entity_poly.pdbx_seq_one_letter_code
_entity_poly.pdbx_strand_id
1 'polypeptide(L)'
;MREKLNMNKGWKFFRGEIPYDTIRGHFATYMHAKAQSGQNAASELFYEGEFSDDALPHDYVIEQIPSGDNNESHGGHERENAWYRRTFRLNRNDSDKRILLYFEGAGKNTEVWLNGHPVGRNSSMYNSFYMDLTPYVYCNGEENVISVHITNDGDVEGWWYEGAGIYRNVWLIKTNKIALDMWGIRVKPKRCHGDCWDLEMDLDIYSFEECQKLKIVYQIMNPEGAIVCEGNDNTTIEFGKNRKKMNAAIQCPVLWDLEHCALYKVRICLYREEELLDQDCADFGFRDIKFDPNHGFFLNGNQLKLRGVCMHQDHGRLGVAVPANVAEYRIRKLKELGVNAYRCAHHNPDPAILDICDRLGMLVIDENRKFNFSEETQKQILSMCYRDMNHPSVILWSVGNEEPLQDSEVGKRLVESMKKFIHTIDPLRPVTIALNGGFYDSFAATASDVVAVNYRIDEYDKMHEIHPDKAIVATESGASNNNRGIYFEENGCERKGGYASAYDRKRVAFGSSYGDAIKQSETHEYIAGTFLWAGMEYRGEARWTLTICGSGIYDNCAMEKDNCYLVKSCWNKEPMLHIMPSWNLKGHEGEKVEVCLYTNLKEVELEVNGVKYEKRRVSPF
;
A
#
# COMPACT_ATOMS: atom_id res chain seq x y z
N MET A 1 19.01 -17.73 17.91
CA MET A 1 18.62 -16.35 17.60
C MET A 1 17.72 -16.33 16.40
N ARG A 2 16.96 -15.25 16.20
CA ARG A 2 16.10 -15.02 15.05
C ARG A 2 16.90 -14.93 13.75
N GLU A 3 16.43 -15.64 12.71
CA GLU A 3 16.97 -15.57 11.36
C GLU A 3 15.82 -15.25 10.40
N LYS A 4 16.04 -14.33 9.46
CA LYS A 4 15.08 -14.00 8.39
C LYS A 4 15.76 -14.27 7.05
N LEU A 5 15.36 -15.35 6.37
CA LEU A 5 15.96 -15.83 5.14
C LEU A 5 15.07 -15.50 3.95
N ASN A 6 15.64 -14.82 2.95
CA ASN A 6 14.91 -14.52 1.72
C ASN A 6 14.68 -15.79 0.90
N MET A 7 13.44 -16.01 0.52
CA MET A 7 12.99 -17.20 -0.21
C MET A 7 12.62 -16.91 -1.66
N ASN A 8 13.05 -15.79 -2.24
CA ASN A 8 12.62 -15.37 -3.58
C ASN A 8 13.20 -16.20 -4.74
N LYS A 9 14.30 -16.91 -4.53
CA LYS A 9 14.96 -17.72 -5.58
C LYS A 9 14.65 -19.19 -5.45
N GLY A 10 14.71 -19.91 -6.57
CA GLY A 10 14.58 -21.37 -6.59
C GLY A 10 13.13 -21.85 -6.53
N TRP A 11 12.21 -21.08 -7.05
CA TRP A 11 10.84 -21.49 -7.29
C TRP A 11 10.69 -22.18 -8.63
N LYS A 12 9.74 -23.08 -8.69
CA LYS A 12 9.19 -23.71 -9.88
C LYS A 12 7.79 -23.18 -10.08
N PHE A 13 7.42 -22.85 -11.30
CA PHE A 13 6.15 -22.24 -11.66
C PHE A 13 5.42 -23.05 -12.74
N PHE A 14 4.12 -23.20 -12.59
CA PHE A 14 3.22 -23.79 -13.58
C PHE A 14 1.97 -22.92 -13.69
N ARG A 15 1.66 -22.50 -14.91
CA ARG A 15 0.43 -21.73 -15.22
C ARG A 15 -0.70 -22.69 -15.55
N GLY A 16 -1.84 -22.50 -14.91
CA GLY A 16 -3.04 -23.28 -15.07
C GLY A 16 -3.31 -24.26 -13.93
N GLU A 17 -4.31 -25.08 -14.12
CA GLU A 17 -4.73 -26.09 -13.17
C GLU A 17 -4.03 -27.43 -13.41
N ILE A 18 -3.64 -28.05 -12.32
CA ILE A 18 -3.21 -29.45 -12.30
C ILE A 18 -4.33 -30.25 -11.69
N PRO A 19 -5.07 -31.05 -12.49
CA PRO A 19 -6.22 -31.77 -12.01
C PRO A 19 -5.84 -32.80 -10.95
N TYR A 20 -6.74 -33.04 -10.02
CA TYR A 20 -6.62 -34.17 -9.09
C TYR A 20 -6.81 -35.48 -9.82
N ASP A 21 -5.98 -36.48 -9.48
CA ASP A 21 -6.22 -37.83 -9.91
C ASP A 21 -7.58 -38.34 -9.38
N THR A 22 -8.28 -39.10 -10.19
CA THR A 22 -9.54 -39.68 -9.75
C THR A 22 -9.29 -40.67 -8.64
N ILE A 23 -9.71 -40.31 -7.41
CA ILE A 23 -9.61 -41.20 -6.25
C ILE A 23 -10.59 -42.34 -6.45
N ARG A 24 -10.08 -43.57 -6.59
CA ARG A 24 -10.89 -44.78 -6.74
C ARG A 24 -10.59 -45.76 -5.60
N GLY A 25 -11.68 -46.29 -5.05
CA GLY A 25 -11.62 -47.31 -4.02
C GLY A 25 -11.51 -46.78 -2.59
N HIS A 26 -11.93 -47.60 -1.65
CA HIS A 26 -12.05 -47.24 -0.24
C HIS A 26 -10.74 -46.81 0.40
N PHE A 27 -9.66 -47.55 0.16
CA PHE A 27 -8.37 -47.27 0.80
C PHE A 27 -7.80 -45.89 0.34
N ALA A 28 -7.85 -45.59 -0.96
CA ALA A 28 -7.39 -44.31 -1.48
C ALA A 28 -8.23 -43.16 -0.92
N THR A 29 -9.57 -43.31 -0.87
CA THR A 29 -10.47 -42.33 -0.28
C THR A 29 -10.20 -42.15 1.22
N TYR A 30 -9.97 -43.26 1.94
CA TYR A 30 -9.63 -43.24 3.35
C TYR A 30 -8.33 -42.50 3.64
N MET A 31 -7.27 -42.79 2.87
CA MET A 31 -5.98 -42.13 3.02
C MET A 31 -6.09 -40.63 2.72
N HIS A 32 -6.77 -40.26 1.64
CA HIS A 32 -6.97 -38.87 1.27
C HIS A 32 -7.76 -38.10 2.36
N ALA A 33 -8.86 -38.69 2.86
CA ALA A 33 -9.68 -38.05 3.88
C ALA A 33 -9.00 -37.94 5.25
N LYS A 34 -8.14 -38.92 5.60
CA LYS A 34 -7.46 -38.96 6.90
C LYS A 34 -6.13 -38.24 6.93
N ALA A 35 -5.32 -38.44 5.92
CA ALA A 35 -3.99 -37.85 5.88
C ALA A 35 -4.00 -36.37 5.46
N GLN A 36 -5.10 -35.89 4.83
CA GLN A 36 -5.15 -34.59 4.19
C GLN A 36 -3.89 -34.29 3.36
N SER A 37 -3.21 -35.38 2.93
CA SER A 37 -2.02 -35.28 2.12
C SER A 37 -2.37 -34.63 0.80
N GLY A 38 -1.59 -33.65 0.39
CA GLY A 38 -1.74 -33.01 -0.90
C GLY A 38 -1.74 -34.06 -2.02
N GLN A 39 -2.63 -33.86 -2.95
CA GLN A 39 -2.61 -34.57 -4.25
C GLN A 39 -2.20 -33.57 -5.32
N ASN A 40 -1.95 -34.04 -6.52
CA ASN A 40 -1.43 -33.20 -7.63
C ASN A 40 -0.13 -32.47 -7.19
N ALA A 41 0.01 -31.19 -7.57
CA ALA A 41 1.20 -30.40 -7.25
C ALA A 41 1.37 -30.05 -5.76
N ALA A 42 0.38 -30.32 -4.92
CA ALA A 42 0.51 -30.22 -3.47
C ALA A 42 1.27 -31.42 -2.85
N SER A 43 1.38 -32.54 -3.57
CA SER A 43 2.11 -33.72 -3.11
C SER A 43 3.61 -33.48 -3.03
N GLU A 44 4.25 -33.98 -1.98
CA GLU A 44 5.71 -33.95 -1.82
C GLU A 44 6.45 -34.61 -3.00
N LEU A 45 5.90 -35.74 -3.49
CA LEU A 45 6.51 -36.57 -4.54
C LEU A 45 6.04 -36.21 -5.97
N PHE A 46 5.39 -35.07 -6.14
CA PHE A 46 4.90 -34.65 -7.45
C PHE A 46 6.06 -34.42 -8.43
N TYR A 47 5.90 -34.90 -9.68
CA TYR A 47 6.88 -34.71 -10.74
C TYR A 47 6.76 -33.31 -11.37
N GLU A 48 7.79 -32.50 -11.28
CA GLU A 48 7.85 -31.10 -11.71
C GLU A 48 8.33 -30.90 -13.16
N GLY A 49 8.25 -31.91 -14.01
CA GLY A 49 8.83 -31.86 -15.40
C GLY A 49 8.19 -30.82 -16.31
N GLU A 50 6.97 -30.36 -16.00
CA GLU A 50 6.25 -29.32 -16.74
C GLU A 50 6.39 -27.91 -16.11
N PHE A 51 7.06 -27.80 -14.97
CA PHE A 51 7.28 -26.52 -14.30
C PHE A 51 8.50 -25.81 -14.89
N SER A 52 8.40 -24.51 -15.06
CA SER A 52 9.53 -23.62 -15.36
C SER A 52 10.24 -23.16 -14.09
N ASP A 53 11.53 -22.81 -14.20
CA ASP A 53 12.25 -22.09 -13.14
C ASP A 53 11.81 -20.63 -13.11
N ASP A 54 11.58 -20.10 -11.92
CA ASP A 54 11.20 -18.71 -11.75
C ASP A 54 11.77 -18.08 -10.45
N ALA A 55 11.69 -16.77 -10.38
CA ALA A 55 12.12 -15.98 -9.23
C ALA A 55 11.05 -14.96 -8.83
N LEU A 56 10.90 -14.76 -7.54
CA LEU A 56 9.98 -13.77 -6.98
C LEU A 56 10.65 -12.38 -6.83
N PRO A 57 9.89 -11.33 -6.86
CA PRO A 57 8.44 -11.21 -7.10
C PRO A 57 8.04 -11.58 -8.53
N HIS A 58 6.88 -12.24 -8.71
CA HIS A 58 6.38 -12.69 -10.00
C HIS A 58 4.89 -12.38 -10.18
N ASP A 59 4.57 -11.73 -11.31
CA ASP A 59 3.20 -11.50 -11.80
C ASP A 59 3.06 -12.20 -13.15
N TYR A 60 2.48 -13.39 -13.15
CA TYR A 60 2.33 -14.18 -14.38
C TYR A 60 1.24 -13.67 -15.34
N VAL A 61 0.33 -12.82 -14.84
CA VAL A 61 -0.76 -12.27 -15.66
C VAL A 61 -0.23 -11.24 -16.66
N ILE A 62 0.76 -10.42 -16.26
CA ILE A 62 1.35 -9.39 -17.14
C ILE A 62 2.09 -9.96 -18.35
N GLU A 63 2.45 -11.23 -18.32
CA GLU A 63 3.16 -11.91 -19.43
C GLU A 63 2.24 -12.20 -20.61
N GLN A 64 0.94 -12.25 -20.37
CA GLN A 64 -0.06 -12.56 -21.40
C GLN A 64 -0.26 -11.36 -22.34
N ILE A 65 -0.74 -11.68 -23.55
CA ILE A 65 -1.18 -10.65 -24.50
C ILE A 65 -2.63 -10.29 -24.18
N PRO A 66 -2.94 -9.02 -23.93
CA PRO A 66 -4.32 -8.58 -23.69
C PRO A 66 -5.24 -8.88 -24.87
N SER A 67 -6.51 -9.23 -24.60
CA SER A 67 -7.55 -9.47 -25.59
C SER A 67 -8.84 -8.72 -25.25
N GLY A 68 -9.58 -8.31 -26.27
CA GLY A 68 -10.90 -7.72 -26.09
C GLY A 68 -11.99 -8.70 -25.64
N ASP A 69 -11.69 -10.00 -25.65
CA ASP A 69 -12.60 -11.03 -25.15
C ASP A 69 -12.53 -11.14 -23.61
N ASN A 70 -11.49 -10.57 -23.01
CA ASN A 70 -11.30 -10.54 -21.57
C ASN A 70 -11.83 -9.25 -20.94
N ASN A 71 -11.89 -9.19 -19.61
CA ASN A 71 -12.37 -8.04 -18.88
C ASN A 71 -11.47 -6.82 -19.09
N GLU A 72 -11.96 -5.83 -19.83
CA GLU A 72 -11.23 -4.59 -20.13
C GLU A 72 -10.93 -3.76 -18.87
N SER A 73 -11.77 -3.85 -17.82
CA SER A 73 -11.51 -3.20 -16.53
C SER A 73 -10.26 -3.73 -15.84
N HIS A 74 -9.88 -4.97 -16.14
CA HIS A 74 -8.62 -5.58 -15.67
C HIS A 74 -7.50 -5.56 -16.74
N GLY A 75 -7.60 -4.66 -17.72
CA GLY A 75 -6.59 -4.49 -18.77
C GLY A 75 -6.64 -5.54 -19.87
N GLY A 76 -7.73 -6.32 -19.99
CA GLY A 76 -7.93 -7.32 -21.05
C GLY A 76 -7.07 -8.58 -20.90
N HIS A 77 -6.50 -8.84 -19.72
CA HIS A 77 -5.73 -10.05 -19.45
C HIS A 77 -6.62 -11.21 -19.00
N GLU A 78 -6.24 -12.43 -19.39
CA GLU A 78 -6.90 -13.63 -18.94
C GLU A 78 -6.56 -13.91 -17.47
N ARG A 79 -7.53 -14.49 -16.75
CA ARG A 79 -7.40 -14.83 -15.34
C ARG A 79 -7.29 -16.34 -15.22
N GLU A 80 -6.10 -16.84 -15.00
CA GLU A 80 -5.79 -18.24 -14.86
C GLU A 80 -5.26 -18.55 -13.46
N ASN A 81 -5.42 -19.78 -13.04
CA ASN A 81 -4.84 -20.29 -11.80
C ASN A 81 -3.36 -20.63 -12.00
N ALA A 82 -2.63 -20.87 -10.93
CA ALA A 82 -1.22 -21.20 -11.01
C ALA A 82 -0.72 -21.98 -9.81
N TRP A 83 0.36 -22.70 -10.02
CA TRP A 83 1.10 -23.42 -8.99
C TRP A 83 2.54 -22.94 -8.91
N TYR A 84 3.02 -22.81 -7.67
CA TYR A 84 4.41 -22.58 -7.33
C TYR A 84 4.92 -23.69 -6.44
N ARG A 85 6.15 -24.13 -6.64
CA ARG A 85 6.81 -25.13 -5.79
C ARG A 85 8.23 -24.68 -5.47
N ARG A 86 8.70 -25.02 -4.28
CA ARG A 86 10.06 -24.74 -3.85
C ARG A 86 10.53 -25.71 -2.80
N THR A 87 11.78 -26.18 -2.92
CA THR A 87 12.44 -26.99 -1.91
C THR A 87 13.38 -26.15 -1.02
N PHE A 88 13.54 -26.58 0.23
CA PHE A 88 14.54 -26.08 1.16
C PHE A 88 14.94 -27.15 2.16
N ARG A 89 16.08 -26.97 2.82
CA ARG A 89 16.60 -27.93 3.81
C ARG A 89 16.80 -27.26 5.17
N LEU A 90 16.46 -27.98 6.22
CA LEU A 90 16.77 -27.65 7.60
C LEU A 90 17.69 -28.73 8.18
N ASN A 91 18.50 -28.35 9.15
CA ASN A 91 19.40 -29.27 9.82
C ASN A 91 18.91 -29.58 11.25
N ARG A 92 19.57 -30.50 11.93
CA ARG A 92 19.19 -30.92 13.28
C ARG A 92 19.18 -29.80 14.31
N ASN A 93 19.96 -28.72 14.11
CA ASN A 93 19.96 -27.56 15.00
C ASN A 93 18.70 -26.70 14.86
N ASP A 94 17.91 -26.92 13.80
CA ASP A 94 16.64 -26.24 13.58
C ASP A 94 15.45 -26.96 14.25
N SER A 95 15.62 -28.18 14.80
CA SER A 95 14.54 -28.97 15.43
C SER A 95 13.92 -28.31 16.65
N ASP A 96 14.68 -27.46 17.33
CA ASP A 96 14.23 -26.69 18.50
C ASP A 96 13.81 -25.26 18.15
N LYS A 97 13.65 -24.95 16.86
CA LYS A 97 13.23 -23.63 16.39
C LYS A 97 11.74 -23.64 16.02
N ARG A 98 11.14 -22.45 16.15
CA ARG A 98 9.88 -22.15 15.48
C ARG A 98 10.18 -21.71 14.06
N ILE A 99 9.50 -22.26 13.07
CA ILE A 99 9.71 -22.02 11.65
C ILE A 99 8.46 -21.39 11.06
N LEU A 100 8.55 -20.16 10.58
CA LEU A 100 7.46 -19.42 9.96
C LEU A 100 7.75 -19.17 8.48
N LEU A 101 6.74 -19.30 7.64
CA LEU A 101 6.76 -18.86 6.26
C LEU A 101 5.93 -17.59 6.13
N TYR A 102 6.54 -16.48 5.76
CA TYR A 102 5.92 -15.16 5.66
C TYR A 102 5.86 -14.70 4.21
N PHE A 103 4.67 -14.36 3.76
CA PHE A 103 4.39 -13.74 2.46
C PHE A 103 4.05 -12.28 2.66
N GLU A 104 4.77 -11.38 2.00
CA GLU A 104 4.42 -9.95 1.99
C GLU A 104 3.18 -9.68 1.14
N GLY A 105 2.89 -10.53 0.15
CA GLY A 105 1.68 -10.54 -0.65
C GLY A 105 1.73 -11.64 -1.70
N ALA A 106 0.64 -12.36 -1.84
CA ALA A 106 0.45 -13.38 -2.85
C ALA A 106 -1.04 -13.49 -3.17
N GLY A 107 -1.37 -13.70 -4.39
CA GLY A 107 -2.77 -13.77 -4.61
C GLY A 107 -3.30 -13.99 -5.98
N LYS A 108 -4.57 -14.21 -5.90
CA LYS A 108 -5.45 -14.24 -4.69
C LYS A 108 -5.81 -15.67 -4.33
N ASN A 109 -6.58 -15.86 -3.25
CA ASN A 109 -6.99 -17.19 -2.79
C ASN A 109 -5.80 -18.17 -2.77
N THR A 110 -4.77 -17.78 -2.03
CA THR A 110 -3.53 -18.54 -1.92
C THR A 110 -3.68 -19.66 -0.92
N GLU A 111 -3.46 -20.89 -1.34
CA GLU A 111 -3.38 -22.07 -0.48
C GLU A 111 -1.94 -22.59 -0.43
N VAL A 112 -1.48 -23.00 0.73
CA VAL A 112 -0.09 -23.42 0.95
C VAL A 112 -0.02 -24.79 1.60
N TRP A 113 0.85 -25.64 1.07
CA TRP A 113 1.19 -26.96 1.62
C TRP A 113 2.68 -27.03 1.94
N LEU A 114 3.01 -27.79 2.95
CA LEU A 114 4.38 -28.20 3.25
C LEU A 114 4.42 -29.72 3.34
N ASN A 115 5.31 -30.35 2.57
CA ASN A 115 5.50 -31.81 2.53
C ASN A 115 4.16 -32.55 2.31
N GLY A 116 3.29 -32.01 1.46
CA GLY A 116 1.97 -32.55 1.17
C GLY A 116 0.87 -32.20 2.20
N HIS A 117 1.19 -31.58 3.31
CA HIS A 117 0.22 -31.18 4.34
C HIS A 117 -0.24 -29.73 4.16
N PRO A 118 -1.56 -29.43 4.21
CA PRO A 118 -2.05 -28.07 4.14
C PRO A 118 -1.66 -27.31 5.41
N VAL A 119 -0.97 -26.19 5.24
CA VAL A 119 -0.50 -25.35 6.37
C VAL A 119 -1.30 -24.06 6.52
N GLY A 120 -2.02 -23.64 5.49
CA GLY A 120 -2.91 -22.50 5.60
C GLY A 120 -3.37 -21.94 4.25
N ARG A 121 -4.19 -20.89 4.34
CA ARG A 121 -4.71 -20.16 3.19
C ARG A 121 -4.85 -18.67 3.49
N ASN A 122 -4.84 -17.86 2.44
CA ASN A 122 -5.12 -16.43 2.50
C ASN A 122 -5.98 -16.03 1.28
N SER A 123 -7.07 -15.32 1.49
CA SER A 123 -8.01 -15.00 0.42
C SER A 123 -7.68 -13.72 -0.33
N SER A 124 -7.20 -12.68 0.37
CA SER A 124 -6.86 -11.41 -0.26
C SER A 124 -5.42 -11.43 -0.79
N MET A 125 -5.23 -10.88 -1.99
CA MET A 125 -3.87 -10.75 -2.52
C MET A 125 -3.06 -9.65 -1.80
N TYR A 126 -3.71 -8.65 -1.24
CA TYR A 126 -3.06 -7.41 -0.78
C TYR A 126 -2.48 -7.49 0.62
N ASN A 127 -3.00 -8.38 1.46
CA ASN A 127 -2.56 -8.51 2.84
C ASN A 127 -1.30 -9.37 2.97
N SER A 128 -0.41 -8.96 3.84
CA SER A 128 0.68 -9.82 4.29
C SER A 128 0.13 -10.89 5.25
N PHE A 129 0.68 -12.10 5.16
CA PHE A 129 0.26 -13.23 5.99
C PHE A 129 1.43 -14.18 6.26
N TYR A 130 1.32 -14.96 7.31
CA TYR A 130 2.34 -15.97 7.64
C TYR A 130 1.70 -17.26 8.12
N MET A 131 2.46 -18.34 8.02
CA MET A 131 2.06 -19.68 8.42
C MET A 131 3.13 -20.30 9.29
N ASP A 132 2.71 -21.03 10.32
CA ASP A 132 3.60 -21.77 11.20
C ASP A 132 3.88 -23.16 10.60
N LEU A 133 5.09 -23.36 10.13
CA LEU A 133 5.55 -24.61 9.53
C LEU A 133 6.12 -25.60 10.55
N THR A 134 6.32 -25.17 11.79
CA THR A 134 7.03 -25.94 12.83
C THR A 134 6.59 -27.39 12.97
N PRO A 135 5.27 -27.72 12.97
CA PRO A 135 4.83 -29.11 13.11
C PRO A 135 5.09 -30.00 11.90
N TYR A 136 5.45 -29.42 10.76
CA TYR A 136 5.47 -30.13 9.46
C TYR A 136 6.85 -30.27 8.84
N VAL A 137 7.87 -29.59 9.39
CA VAL A 137 9.22 -29.52 8.80
C VAL A 137 10.06 -30.77 9.12
N TYR A 138 10.85 -31.20 8.15
CA TYR A 138 11.95 -32.15 8.36
C TYR A 138 13.22 -31.40 8.74
N CYS A 139 13.78 -31.72 9.92
CA CYS A 139 15.01 -31.09 10.43
C CYS A 139 16.20 -32.06 10.43
N ASN A 140 16.21 -33.05 9.55
CA ASN A 140 17.23 -34.11 9.45
C ASN A 140 18.15 -33.97 8.25
N GLY A 141 18.03 -32.87 7.47
CA GLY A 141 18.77 -32.62 6.23
C GLY A 141 18.03 -33.06 4.97
N GLU A 142 16.88 -33.71 5.09
CA GLU A 142 15.99 -34.01 3.97
C GLU A 142 15.36 -32.73 3.41
N GLU A 143 14.83 -32.83 2.20
CA GLU A 143 14.15 -31.71 1.54
C GLU A 143 12.76 -31.50 2.15
N ASN A 144 12.45 -30.25 2.40
CA ASN A 144 11.10 -29.78 2.66
C ASN A 144 10.56 -29.16 1.37
N VAL A 145 9.34 -29.49 0.99
CA VAL A 145 8.68 -29.04 -0.24
C VAL A 145 7.53 -28.11 0.10
N ILE A 146 7.66 -26.84 -0.26
CA ILE A 146 6.56 -25.86 -0.24
C ILE A 146 5.81 -25.98 -1.56
N SER A 147 4.50 -26.09 -1.53
CA SER A 147 3.60 -25.95 -2.68
C SER A 147 2.61 -24.84 -2.42
N VAL A 148 2.40 -23.98 -3.40
CA VAL A 148 1.47 -22.85 -3.33
C VAL A 148 0.56 -22.90 -4.54
N HIS A 149 -0.75 -22.91 -4.30
CA HIS A 149 -1.78 -22.78 -5.33
C HIS A 149 -2.40 -21.39 -5.25
N ILE A 150 -2.56 -20.75 -6.39
CA ILE A 150 -3.21 -19.46 -6.54
C ILE A 150 -4.43 -19.64 -7.43
N THR A 151 -5.61 -19.37 -6.86
CA THR A 151 -6.89 -19.40 -7.58
C THR A 151 -7.24 -17.98 -8.02
N ASN A 152 -7.11 -17.70 -9.32
CA ASN A 152 -7.32 -16.36 -9.88
C ASN A 152 -8.50 -16.28 -10.86
N ASP A 153 -9.15 -17.39 -11.20
CA ASP A 153 -10.28 -17.46 -12.15
C ASP A 153 -11.65 -17.11 -11.52
N GLY A 154 -11.71 -16.97 -10.21
CA GLY A 154 -12.93 -16.68 -9.45
C GLY A 154 -13.25 -15.18 -9.33
N ASP A 155 -13.65 -14.77 -8.13
CA ASP A 155 -14.05 -13.40 -7.78
C ASP A 155 -12.93 -12.38 -7.98
N VAL A 156 -13.30 -11.11 -8.15
CA VAL A 156 -12.41 -9.95 -8.20
C VAL A 156 -12.38 -9.23 -6.85
N GLU A 157 -11.26 -8.63 -6.50
CA GLU A 157 -11.16 -7.76 -5.33
C GLU A 157 -11.21 -6.28 -5.71
N GLY A 158 -10.80 -5.93 -6.93
CA GLY A 158 -10.80 -4.59 -7.48
C GLY A 158 -11.40 -4.53 -8.88
N TRP A 159 -11.53 -3.34 -9.41
CA TRP A 159 -12.00 -3.06 -10.77
C TRP A 159 -10.89 -2.48 -11.68
N TRP A 160 -9.64 -2.66 -11.28
CA TRP A 160 -8.40 -2.33 -11.98
C TRP A 160 -7.61 -3.61 -12.29
N TYR A 161 -6.43 -3.47 -12.89
CA TYR A 161 -5.51 -4.58 -13.10
C TYR A 161 -4.97 -5.08 -11.76
N GLU A 162 -5.43 -6.24 -11.34
CA GLU A 162 -5.01 -6.84 -10.07
C GLU A 162 -3.68 -7.61 -10.21
N GLY A 163 -3.39 -8.17 -11.39
CA GLY A 163 -2.32 -9.14 -11.55
C GLY A 163 -2.59 -10.46 -10.81
N ALA A 164 -1.65 -11.34 -10.76
CA ALA A 164 -1.65 -12.51 -9.87
C ALA A 164 -0.26 -13.15 -9.77
N GLY A 165 -0.02 -13.85 -8.68
CA GLY A 165 1.23 -14.55 -8.43
C GLY A 165 1.72 -14.38 -7.01
N ILE A 166 2.92 -14.87 -6.74
CA ILE A 166 3.65 -14.48 -5.53
C ILE A 166 4.40 -13.18 -5.89
N TYR A 167 3.69 -12.08 -5.86
CA TYR A 167 4.14 -10.82 -6.44
C TYR A 167 4.89 -9.89 -5.46
N ARG A 168 5.09 -10.33 -4.20
CA ARG A 168 5.93 -9.68 -3.19
C ARG A 168 6.91 -10.70 -2.59
N ASN A 169 7.77 -10.26 -1.68
CA ASN A 169 8.78 -11.13 -1.10
C ASN A 169 8.20 -12.26 -0.25
N VAL A 170 8.95 -13.37 -0.20
CA VAL A 170 8.70 -14.49 0.71
C VAL A 170 9.90 -14.69 1.62
N TRP A 171 9.64 -14.98 2.89
CA TRP A 171 10.66 -15.13 3.92
C TRP A 171 10.44 -16.40 4.74
N LEU A 172 11.52 -17.12 5.02
CA LEU A 172 11.56 -18.14 6.04
C LEU A 172 12.14 -17.53 7.32
N ILE A 173 11.38 -17.57 8.41
CA ILE A 173 11.78 -16.98 9.68
C ILE A 173 11.95 -18.11 10.68
N LYS A 174 13.14 -18.16 11.30
CA LYS A 174 13.45 -19.11 12.36
C LYS A 174 13.61 -18.35 13.66
N THR A 175 12.96 -18.81 14.71
CA THR A 175 13.09 -18.24 16.07
C THR A 175 13.30 -19.34 17.10
N ASN A 176 13.62 -18.96 18.33
CA ASN A 176 13.57 -19.89 19.45
C ASN A 176 12.10 -20.22 19.81
N LYS A 177 11.90 -21.20 20.70
CA LYS A 177 10.57 -21.62 21.20
C LYS A 177 9.84 -20.52 21.96
N ILE A 178 10.58 -19.60 22.59
CA ILE A 178 10.06 -18.35 23.15
C ILE A 178 10.63 -17.23 22.32
N ALA A 179 9.77 -16.47 21.65
CA ALA A 179 10.17 -15.41 20.75
C ALA A 179 9.09 -14.33 20.61
N LEU A 180 9.49 -13.13 20.20
CA LEU A 180 8.57 -12.11 19.72
C LEU A 180 7.79 -12.66 18.53
N ASP A 181 6.48 -12.46 18.50
CA ASP A 181 5.64 -12.93 17.39
C ASP A 181 5.83 -12.04 16.13
N MET A 182 5.24 -12.43 15.02
CA MET A 182 5.21 -11.58 13.81
C MET A 182 4.53 -10.26 14.12
N TRP A 183 5.17 -9.15 13.72
CA TRP A 183 4.73 -7.78 14.03
C TRP A 183 4.50 -7.57 15.52
N GLY A 184 5.25 -8.29 16.34
CA GLY A 184 5.07 -8.37 17.78
C GLY A 184 5.57 -7.16 18.55
N ILE A 185 6.20 -6.17 17.91
CA ILE A 185 6.64 -4.90 18.53
C ILE A 185 5.82 -3.77 17.95
N ARG A 186 4.94 -3.19 18.73
CA ARG A 186 4.10 -2.06 18.33
C ARG A 186 4.32 -0.90 19.27
N VAL A 187 4.73 0.24 18.71
CA VAL A 187 5.13 1.45 19.45
C VAL A 187 4.10 2.55 19.24
N LYS A 188 3.65 3.15 20.32
CA LYS A 188 2.66 4.24 20.34
C LYS A 188 3.26 5.47 20.99
N PRO A 189 3.99 6.31 20.23
CA PRO A 189 4.52 7.58 20.75
C PRO A 189 3.39 8.58 20.92
N LYS A 190 3.28 9.16 22.11
CA LYS A 190 2.26 10.17 22.45
C LYS A 190 2.91 11.35 23.14
N ARG A 191 2.69 12.55 22.60
CA ARG A 191 3.12 13.79 23.24
C ARG A 191 2.32 14.00 24.53
N CYS A 192 3.00 14.24 25.65
CA CYS A 192 2.36 14.49 26.94
C CYS A 192 2.36 15.98 27.31
N HIS A 193 3.44 16.52 27.87
CA HIS A 193 3.55 17.92 28.25
C HIS A 193 4.86 18.51 27.72
N GLY A 194 4.77 19.68 27.06
CA GLY A 194 5.95 20.33 26.47
C GLY A 194 6.60 19.43 25.44
N ASP A 195 7.90 19.16 25.63
CA ASP A 195 8.70 18.31 24.74
C ASP A 195 8.89 16.89 25.28
N CYS A 196 8.06 16.46 26.24
CA CYS A 196 8.04 15.08 26.74
C CYS A 196 7.11 14.20 25.92
N TRP A 197 7.58 12.99 25.63
CA TRP A 197 6.83 11.97 24.90
C TRP A 197 6.77 10.67 25.69
N ASP A 198 5.56 10.16 25.89
CA ASP A 198 5.34 8.82 26.41
C ASP A 198 5.37 7.81 25.26
N LEU A 199 6.04 6.68 25.48
CA LEU A 199 6.04 5.54 24.59
C LEU A 199 5.33 4.37 25.27
N GLU A 200 4.17 3.97 24.77
CA GLU A 200 3.58 2.67 25.06
C GLU A 200 4.10 1.67 24.02
N MET A 201 4.63 0.56 24.47
CA MET A 201 5.09 -0.56 23.63
C MET A 201 4.24 -1.78 23.93
N ASP A 202 3.42 -2.20 22.96
CA ASP A 202 2.72 -3.49 23.01
C ASP A 202 3.64 -4.58 22.43
N LEU A 203 3.89 -5.62 23.22
CA LEU A 203 4.72 -6.75 22.82
C LEU A 203 3.87 -8.01 22.76
N ASP A 204 3.83 -8.66 21.59
CA ASP A 204 3.27 -10.01 21.45
C ASP A 204 4.44 -11.02 21.44
N ILE A 205 4.38 -11.97 22.36
CA ILE A 205 5.39 -13.02 22.54
C ILE A 205 4.68 -14.36 22.33
N TYR A 206 5.24 -15.21 21.48
CA TYR A 206 4.76 -16.57 21.31
C TYR A 206 5.69 -17.55 22.01
N SER A 207 5.10 -18.56 22.68
CA SER A 207 5.87 -19.55 23.40
C SER A 207 5.30 -20.96 23.19
N PHE A 208 6.18 -21.94 22.99
CA PHE A 208 5.87 -23.37 23.02
C PHE A 208 6.05 -24.00 24.40
N GLU A 209 6.41 -23.24 25.41
CA GLU A 209 6.65 -23.70 26.75
C GLU A 209 6.33 -22.61 27.79
N GLU A 210 6.09 -23.00 29.03
CA GLU A 210 5.92 -22.05 30.13
C GLU A 210 7.27 -21.52 30.58
N CYS A 211 7.33 -20.25 30.95
CA CYS A 211 8.50 -19.62 31.49
C CYS A 211 8.14 -18.70 32.66
N GLN A 212 8.54 -19.09 33.88
CA GLN A 212 8.22 -18.37 35.10
C GLN A 212 9.04 -17.09 35.33
N LYS A 213 10.19 -16.94 34.64
CA LYS A 213 11.10 -15.80 34.82
C LYS A 213 11.69 -15.37 33.49
N LEU A 214 10.82 -14.79 32.63
CA LEU A 214 11.30 -14.14 31.40
C LEU A 214 11.63 -12.68 31.71
N LYS A 215 12.87 -12.29 31.44
CA LYS A 215 13.30 -10.88 31.47
C LYS A 215 13.17 -10.30 30.07
N ILE A 216 12.42 -9.21 29.94
CA ILE A 216 12.28 -8.42 28.73
C ILE A 216 13.12 -7.15 28.90
N VAL A 217 14.03 -6.89 27.97
CA VAL A 217 14.85 -5.68 27.95
C VAL A 217 14.51 -4.89 26.70
N TYR A 218 14.23 -3.60 26.84
CA TYR A 218 14.11 -2.69 25.71
C TYR A 218 15.25 -1.68 25.67
N GLN A 219 15.65 -1.32 24.47
CA GLN A 219 16.60 -0.23 24.21
C GLN A 219 16.03 0.62 23.07
N ILE A 220 15.95 1.93 23.29
CA ILE A 220 15.51 2.89 22.29
C ILE A 220 16.75 3.63 21.79
N MET A 221 16.97 3.54 20.49
CA MET A 221 18.08 4.19 19.80
C MET A 221 17.57 5.37 18.97
N ASN A 222 18.31 6.45 19.01
CA ASN A 222 18.04 7.63 18.19
C ASN A 222 18.48 7.40 16.72
N PRO A 223 18.20 8.35 15.79
CA PRO A 223 18.60 8.20 14.39
C PRO A 223 20.09 7.97 14.15
N GLU A 224 20.96 8.43 15.07
CA GLU A 224 22.41 8.24 15.02
C GLU A 224 22.84 6.87 15.59
N GLY A 225 21.90 6.07 16.10
CA GLY A 225 22.15 4.74 16.67
C GLY A 225 22.59 4.74 18.15
N ALA A 226 22.59 5.89 18.82
CA ALA A 226 22.88 5.96 20.25
C ALA A 226 21.66 5.54 21.09
N ILE A 227 21.89 4.75 22.15
CA ILE A 227 20.83 4.39 23.10
C ILE A 227 20.48 5.63 23.94
N VAL A 228 19.24 6.07 23.83
CA VAL A 228 18.68 7.25 24.54
C VAL A 228 17.78 6.87 25.71
N CYS A 229 17.28 5.64 25.73
CA CYS A 229 16.49 5.09 26.82
C CYS A 229 16.60 3.57 26.83
N GLU A 230 16.64 2.99 28.01
CA GLU A 230 16.58 1.54 28.19
C GLU A 230 15.84 1.18 29.48
N GLY A 231 15.29 0.00 29.51
CA GLY A 231 14.63 -0.53 30.69
C GLY A 231 14.37 -2.01 30.57
N ASN A 232 13.87 -2.59 31.65
CA ASN A 232 13.53 -4.01 31.66
C ASN A 232 12.32 -4.30 32.55
N ASP A 233 11.72 -5.43 32.31
CA ASP A 233 10.66 -6.02 33.14
C ASP A 233 10.84 -7.53 33.23
N ASN A 234 10.36 -8.11 34.34
CA ASN A 234 10.33 -9.56 34.53
C ASN A 234 8.89 -10.05 34.51
N THR A 235 8.63 -11.09 33.76
CA THR A 235 7.27 -11.59 33.57
C THR A 235 7.21 -13.11 33.52
N THR A 236 6.00 -13.64 33.68
CA THR A 236 5.68 -15.05 33.43
C THR A 236 5.05 -15.16 32.04
N ILE A 237 5.37 -16.22 31.32
CA ILE A 237 4.80 -16.55 30.01
C ILE A 237 4.20 -17.94 30.06
N GLU A 238 3.03 -18.07 29.47
CA GLU A 238 2.32 -19.32 29.27
C GLU A 238 2.53 -19.84 27.83
N PHE A 239 2.18 -21.09 27.60
CA PHE A 239 2.12 -21.66 26.27
C PHE A 239 1.16 -20.86 25.37
N GLY A 240 1.58 -20.58 24.14
CA GLY A 240 0.81 -19.84 23.15
C GLY A 240 1.13 -18.35 23.12
N LYS A 241 0.13 -17.53 22.82
CA LYS A 241 0.28 -16.07 22.67
C LYS A 241 0.20 -15.35 24.01
N ASN A 242 1.22 -14.54 24.29
CA ASN A 242 1.29 -13.69 25.47
C ASN A 242 1.41 -12.22 25.02
N ARG A 243 0.65 -11.34 25.66
CA ARG A 243 0.73 -9.90 25.42
C ARG A 243 1.28 -9.18 26.64
N LYS A 244 2.29 -8.35 26.43
CA LYS A 244 2.93 -7.54 27.47
C LYS A 244 2.93 -6.09 27.04
N LYS A 245 2.86 -5.18 28.01
CA LYS A 245 2.99 -3.75 27.80
C LYS A 245 4.23 -3.24 28.54
N MET A 246 5.00 -2.40 27.87
CA MET A 246 6.11 -1.66 28.46
C MET A 246 5.93 -0.18 28.15
N ASN A 247 6.46 0.65 29.04
CA ASN A 247 6.37 2.10 28.90
C ASN A 247 7.76 2.70 29.03
N ALA A 248 8.00 3.78 28.29
CA ALA A 248 9.17 4.62 28.37
C ALA A 248 8.77 6.08 28.21
N ALA A 249 9.65 7.01 28.61
CA ALA A 249 9.49 8.42 28.35
C ALA A 249 10.77 8.98 27.73
N ILE A 250 10.62 9.82 26.71
CA ILE A 250 11.74 10.47 26.01
C ILE A 250 11.53 11.98 26.08
N GLN A 251 12.59 12.67 26.49
CA GLN A 251 12.61 14.14 26.52
C GLN A 251 13.22 14.67 25.23
N CYS A 252 12.58 15.67 24.63
CA CYS A 252 13.07 16.39 23.46
C CYS A 252 13.52 15.49 22.31
N PRO A 253 12.70 14.50 21.85
CA PRO A 253 13.12 13.71 20.71
C PRO A 253 13.17 14.55 19.43
N VAL A 254 14.03 14.18 18.49
CA VAL A 254 13.99 14.71 17.14
C VAL A 254 12.72 14.20 16.48
N LEU A 255 11.85 15.11 16.05
CA LEU A 255 10.59 14.75 15.45
C LEU A 255 10.77 14.32 13.98
N TRP A 256 9.99 13.33 13.59
CA TRP A 256 9.85 12.96 12.19
C TRP A 256 8.96 13.97 11.46
N ASP A 257 9.42 14.47 10.33
CA ASP A 257 8.66 15.31 9.40
C ASP A 257 9.07 15.04 7.95
N LEU A 258 8.59 15.85 7.01
CA LEU A 258 8.83 15.68 5.57
C LEU A 258 10.27 15.99 5.13
N GLU A 259 11.02 16.72 5.93
CA GLU A 259 12.39 17.14 5.67
C GLU A 259 13.38 16.40 6.58
N HIS A 260 13.00 16.20 7.85
CA HIS A 260 13.78 15.50 8.86
C HIS A 260 13.12 14.15 9.14
N CYS A 261 13.43 13.16 8.33
CA CYS A 261 12.88 11.81 8.44
C CYS A 261 13.53 11.03 9.60
N ALA A 262 13.44 11.57 10.83
CA ALA A 262 14.09 11.03 12.02
C ALA A 262 13.43 9.73 12.47
N LEU A 263 14.06 8.60 12.17
CA LEU A 263 13.60 7.28 12.59
C LEU A 263 14.39 6.80 13.80
N TYR A 264 13.66 6.48 14.85
CA TYR A 264 14.15 5.80 16.04
C TYR A 264 13.99 4.29 15.88
N LYS A 265 14.77 3.54 16.62
CA LYS A 265 14.69 2.08 16.63
C LYS A 265 14.51 1.59 18.07
N VAL A 266 13.47 0.78 18.29
CA VAL A 266 13.34 0.02 19.51
C VAL A 266 13.87 -1.39 19.29
N ARG A 267 14.76 -1.84 20.18
CA ARG A 267 15.24 -3.21 20.25
C ARG A 267 14.64 -3.86 21.48
N ILE A 268 14.05 -5.03 21.31
CA ILE A 268 13.52 -5.86 22.39
C ILE A 268 14.33 -7.14 22.45
N CYS A 269 14.83 -7.47 23.64
CA CYS A 269 15.56 -8.70 23.92
C CYS A 269 14.82 -9.50 24.98
N LEU A 270 14.67 -10.81 24.76
CA LEU A 270 14.06 -11.75 25.68
C LEU A 270 15.13 -12.64 26.29
N TYR A 271 15.21 -12.69 27.61
CA TYR A 271 16.19 -13.50 28.33
C TYR A 271 15.51 -14.49 29.28
N ARG A 272 16.06 -15.69 29.34
CA ARG A 272 15.85 -16.64 30.44
C ARG A 272 17.14 -16.66 31.25
N GLU A 273 17.09 -16.16 32.49
CA GLU A 273 18.29 -15.89 33.27
C GLU A 273 19.29 -15.01 32.49
N GLU A 274 20.45 -15.52 32.11
CA GLU A 274 21.47 -14.81 31.31
C GLU A 274 21.45 -15.22 29.82
N GLU A 275 20.62 -16.21 29.45
CA GLU A 275 20.50 -16.70 28.07
C GLU A 275 19.61 -15.78 27.23
N LEU A 276 20.15 -15.20 26.14
CA LEU A 276 19.37 -14.48 25.15
C LEU A 276 18.57 -15.46 24.29
N LEU A 277 17.24 -15.48 24.47
CA LEU A 277 16.33 -16.35 23.74
C LEU A 277 15.97 -15.77 22.36
N ASP A 278 15.58 -14.49 22.31
CA ASP A 278 15.22 -13.82 21.05
C ASP A 278 15.52 -12.33 21.12
N GLN A 279 15.73 -11.74 19.95
CA GLN A 279 15.90 -10.31 19.79
C GLN A 279 15.26 -9.89 18.48
N ASP A 280 14.49 -8.79 18.52
CA ASP A 280 13.93 -8.16 17.34
C ASP A 280 13.92 -6.64 17.49
N CYS A 281 13.76 -5.93 16.36
CA CYS A 281 13.75 -4.48 16.31
C CYS A 281 12.55 -3.98 15.50
N ALA A 282 12.08 -2.78 15.86
CA ALA A 282 11.13 -2.03 15.05
C ALA A 282 11.58 -0.57 14.93
N ASP A 283 11.46 -0.03 13.72
CA ASP A 283 11.64 1.39 13.48
C ASP A 283 10.34 2.14 13.78
N PHE A 284 10.44 3.37 14.25
CA PHE A 284 9.31 4.26 14.52
C PHE A 284 9.76 5.72 14.51
N GLY A 285 8.82 6.66 14.49
CA GLY A 285 9.13 8.10 14.56
C GLY A 285 8.26 8.83 15.56
N PHE A 286 8.81 9.84 16.21
CA PHE A 286 8.04 10.77 17.02
C PHE A 286 7.42 11.83 16.13
N ARG A 287 6.11 11.89 16.09
CA ARG A 287 5.37 12.93 15.38
C ARG A 287 4.00 13.14 16.00
N ASP A 288 3.47 14.34 15.91
CA ASP A 288 2.12 14.71 16.29
C ASP A 288 1.32 15.06 15.04
N ILE A 289 0.11 14.51 14.90
CA ILE A 289 -0.80 14.79 13.79
C ILE A 289 -2.14 15.26 14.32
N LYS A 290 -2.71 16.24 13.63
CA LYS A 290 -4.05 16.72 13.93
C LYS A 290 -4.80 17.02 12.63
N PHE A 291 -6.00 16.48 12.50
CA PHE A 291 -6.98 16.93 11.52
C PHE A 291 -7.92 17.92 12.22
N ASP A 292 -7.91 19.17 11.76
CA ASP A 292 -8.68 20.25 12.34
C ASP A 292 -9.84 20.64 11.41
N PRO A 293 -11.08 20.74 11.91
CA PRO A 293 -12.24 21.02 11.08
C PRO A 293 -12.14 22.34 10.31
N ASN A 294 -11.50 23.36 10.87
CA ASN A 294 -11.46 24.71 10.30
C ASN A 294 -10.15 25.06 9.61
N HIS A 295 -9.06 24.35 9.95
CA HIS A 295 -7.70 24.68 9.49
C HIS A 295 -6.99 23.52 8.81
N GLY A 296 -7.70 22.41 8.51
CA GLY A 296 -7.17 21.28 7.76
C GLY A 296 -6.20 20.40 8.55
N PHE A 297 -5.02 20.13 8.03
CA PHE A 297 -4.07 19.18 8.62
C PHE A 297 -2.87 19.88 9.26
N PHE A 298 -2.41 19.33 10.39
CA PHE A 298 -1.22 19.77 11.12
C PHE A 298 -0.27 18.60 11.34
N LEU A 299 1.01 18.85 11.11
CA LEU A 299 2.11 17.98 11.47
C LEU A 299 3.03 18.70 12.46
N ASN A 300 3.25 18.11 13.63
CA ASN A 300 4.08 18.68 14.70
C ASN A 300 3.69 20.12 15.10
N GLY A 301 2.38 20.39 15.08
CA GLY A 301 1.82 21.72 15.39
C GLY A 301 1.89 22.74 14.24
N ASN A 302 2.51 22.42 13.13
CA ASN A 302 2.57 23.27 11.95
C ASN A 302 1.47 22.89 10.95
N GLN A 303 0.70 23.87 10.49
CA GLN A 303 -0.30 23.66 9.44
C GLN A 303 0.39 23.23 8.14
N LEU A 304 -0.14 22.19 7.53
CA LEU A 304 0.41 21.59 6.30
C LEU A 304 -0.73 21.20 5.36
N LYS A 305 -0.68 21.67 4.12
CA LYS A 305 -1.60 21.20 3.09
C LYS A 305 -1.13 19.86 2.54
N LEU A 306 -1.98 18.84 2.58
CA LEU A 306 -1.71 17.54 1.94
C LEU A 306 -1.80 17.70 0.43
N ARG A 307 -0.66 17.58 -0.24
CA ARG A 307 -0.48 17.63 -1.69
C ARG A 307 -0.24 16.21 -2.17
N GLY A 308 -1.33 15.45 -2.29
CA GLY A 308 -1.30 14.02 -2.44
C GLY A 308 -1.59 13.53 -3.85
N VAL A 309 -1.29 12.26 -4.05
CA VAL A 309 -1.71 11.48 -5.23
C VAL A 309 -2.19 10.11 -4.82
N CYS A 310 -3.17 9.56 -5.57
CA CYS A 310 -3.54 8.16 -5.49
C CYS A 310 -2.61 7.31 -6.35
N MET A 311 -2.29 6.10 -5.90
CA MET A 311 -1.36 5.23 -6.61
C MET A 311 -1.84 3.78 -6.63
N HIS A 312 -2.01 3.23 -7.84
CA HIS A 312 -2.05 1.79 -8.03
C HIS A 312 -0.66 1.17 -7.97
N GLN A 313 -0.60 -0.13 -7.69
CA GLN A 313 0.68 -0.81 -7.45
C GLN A 313 1.44 -1.19 -8.74
N ASP A 314 0.75 -1.31 -9.88
CA ASP A 314 1.37 -1.76 -11.13
C ASP A 314 2.37 -0.75 -11.73
N HIS A 315 3.34 -1.26 -12.50
CA HIS A 315 4.34 -0.46 -13.19
C HIS A 315 4.79 -1.11 -14.50
N GLY A 316 4.50 -0.45 -15.62
CA GLY A 316 4.96 -0.87 -16.94
C GLY A 316 4.71 -2.35 -17.22
N ARG A 317 5.75 -3.07 -17.65
CA ARG A 317 5.69 -4.51 -17.88
C ARG A 317 6.05 -5.37 -16.65
N LEU A 318 6.26 -4.76 -15.51
CA LEU A 318 6.44 -5.48 -14.26
C LEU A 318 5.10 -5.96 -13.68
N GLY A 319 3.98 -5.42 -14.18
CA GLY A 319 2.70 -5.65 -13.57
C GLY A 319 2.72 -5.20 -12.10
N VAL A 320 2.22 -6.04 -11.21
CA VAL A 320 2.20 -5.78 -9.76
C VAL A 320 3.45 -6.27 -9.03
N ALA A 321 4.34 -6.99 -9.70
CA ALA A 321 5.60 -7.49 -9.15
C ALA A 321 6.70 -6.41 -9.18
N VAL A 322 6.47 -5.30 -8.48
CA VAL A 322 7.32 -4.10 -8.52
C VAL A 322 8.43 -4.18 -7.47
N PRO A 323 9.71 -4.25 -7.87
CA PRO A 323 10.81 -4.26 -6.92
C PRO A 323 10.93 -2.95 -6.12
N ALA A 324 11.44 -3.02 -4.88
CA ALA A 324 11.55 -1.88 -3.98
C ALA A 324 12.31 -0.67 -4.56
N ASN A 325 13.34 -0.90 -5.38
CA ASN A 325 14.08 0.18 -6.04
C ASN A 325 13.24 0.92 -7.09
N VAL A 326 12.34 0.22 -7.79
CA VAL A 326 11.38 0.85 -8.72
C VAL A 326 10.31 1.61 -7.94
N ALA A 327 9.83 1.05 -6.83
CA ALA A 327 8.91 1.75 -5.93
C ALA A 327 9.54 3.05 -5.39
N GLU A 328 10.80 3.01 -4.96
CA GLU A 328 11.54 4.20 -4.51
C GLU A 328 11.70 5.23 -5.65
N TYR A 329 12.03 4.79 -6.86
CA TYR A 329 12.09 5.66 -8.03
C TYR A 329 10.75 6.39 -8.26
N ARG A 330 9.62 5.67 -8.20
CA ARG A 330 8.28 6.25 -8.35
C ARG A 330 8.01 7.33 -7.29
N ILE A 331 8.31 7.05 -6.02
CA ILE A 331 8.10 8.01 -4.93
C ILE A 331 9.00 9.23 -5.07
N ARG A 332 10.27 9.07 -5.48
CA ARG A 332 11.17 10.20 -5.75
C ARG A 332 10.65 11.09 -6.87
N LYS A 333 10.13 10.49 -7.95
CA LYS A 333 9.51 11.23 -9.05
C LYS A 333 8.32 12.07 -8.58
N LEU A 334 7.48 11.54 -7.71
CA LEU A 334 6.37 12.30 -7.12
C LEU A 334 6.86 13.47 -6.26
N LYS A 335 7.90 13.25 -5.44
CA LYS A 335 8.50 14.32 -4.62
C LYS A 335 9.09 15.46 -5.47
N GLU A 336 9.65 15.17 -6.64
CA GLU A 336 10.16 16.19 -7.60
C GLU A 336 9.06 17.17 -8.05
N LEU A 337 7.79 16.77 -7.98
CA LEU A 337 6.63 17.62 -8.28
C LEU A 337 6.15 18.47 -7.09
N GLY A 338 6.68 18.21 -5.88
CA GLY A 338 6.19 18.81 -4.65
C GLY A 338 5.07 18.01 -3.96
N VAL A 339 4.83 16.77 -4.40
CA VAL A 339 3.93 15.82 -3.72
C VAL A 339 4.49 15.48 -2.35
N ASN A 340 3.66 15.55 -1.32
CA ASN A 340 4.02 15.24 0.08
C ASN A 340 3.15 14.15 0.71
N ALA A 341 2.16 13.64 -0.02
CA ALA A 341 1.27 12.60 0.48
C ALA A 341 0.94 11.54 -0.60
N TYR A 342 0.78 10.31 -0.17
CA TYR A 342 0.51 9.11 -0.97
C TYR A 342 -0.75 8.43 -0.45
N ARG A 343 -1.70 8.12 -1.31
CA ARG A 343 -2.84 7.27 -0.95
C ARG A 343 -2.70 5.92 -1.65
N CYS A 344 -2.76 4.87 -0.86
CA CYS A 344 -2.76 3.50 -1.36
C CYS A 344 -4.14 3.20 -1.97
N ALA A 345 -4.24 3.16 -3.27
CA ALA A 345 -5.50 2.93 -3.96
C ALA A 345 -5.53 1.49 -4.53
N HIS A 346 -6.46 0.63 -4.13
CA HIS A 346 -7.38 0.78 -2.97
C HIS A 346 -7.17 -0.44 -2.07
N HIS A 347 -6.01 -0.55 -1.47
CA HIS A 347 -5.57 -1.75 -0.72
C HIS A 347 -4.30 -1.48 0.07
N ASN A 348 -3.92 -2.42 0.95
CA ASN A 348 -2.66 -2.36 1.67
C ASN A 348 -1.44 -2.34 0.73
N PRO A 349 -0.51 -1.42 0.94
CA PRO A 349 0.68 -1.30 0.10
C PRO A 349 1.67 -2.46 0.34
N ASP A 350 2.64 -2.57 -0.56
CA ASP A 350 3.86 -3.32 -0.29
C ASP A 350 4.57 -2.71 0.94
N PRO A 351 5.06 -3.53 1.90
CA PRO A 351 5.78 -3.00 3.07
C PRO A 351 6.92 -2.05 2.69
N ALA A 352 7.62 -2.31 1.60
CA ALA A 352 8.71 -1.46 1.13
C ALA A 352 8.25 -0.02 0.79
N ILE A 353 6.99 0.18 0.39
CA ILE A 353 6.44 1.52 0.13
C ILE A 353 6.45 2.37 1.41
N LEU A 354 6.04 1.77 2.53
CA LEU A 354 6.00 2.49 3.81
C LEU A 354 7.40 2.80 4.34
N ASP A 355 8.32 1.84 4.25
CA ASP A 355 9.74 2.06 4.59
C ASP A 355 10.34 3.20 3.75
N ILE A 356 10.01 3.28 2.47
CA ILE A 356 10.46 4.34 1.57
C ILE A 356 9.81 5.68 1.94
N CYS A 357 8.50 5.69 2.22
CA CYS A 357 7.79 6.89 2.64
C CYS A 357 8.33 7.46 3.96
N ASP A 358 8.66 6.61 4.92
CA ASP A 358 9.30 7.01 6.17
C ASP A 358 10.66 7.67 5.96
N ARG A 359 11.49 7.08 5.10
CA ARG A 359 12.86 7.57 4.82
C ARG A 359 12.89 8.82 3.92
N LEU A 360 11.91 8.99 3.07
CA LEU A 360 11.85 10.10 2.12
C LEU A 360 10.93 11.24 2.58
N GLY A 361 10.22 11.10 3.68
CA GLY A 361 9.26 12.11 4.15
C GLY A 361 8.04 12.22 3.21
N MET A 362 7.23 11.18 3.14
CA MET A 362 5.98 11.13 2.39
C MET A 362 4.86 10.66 3.34
N LEU A 363 3.82 11.43 3.51
CA LEU A 363 2.67 11.04 4.32
C LEU A 363 1.83 9.99 3.60
N VAL A 364 1.17 9.10 4.33
CA VAL A 364 0.43 7.98 3.73
C VAL A 364 -0.99 7.86 4.30
N ILE A 365 -1.96 7.69 3.41
CA ILE A 365 -3.26 7.09 3.73
C ILE A 365 -3.16 5.62 3.36
N ASP A 366 -3.19 4.74 4.36
CA ASP A 366 -3.18 3.29 4.18
C ASP A 366 -4.62 2.77 4.15
N GLU A 367 -4.95 1.90 3.20
CA GLU A 367 -6.32 1.53 2.90
C GLU A 367 -6.55 0.02 2.95
N ASN A 368 -7.62 -0.40 3.62
CA ASN A 368 -8.09 -1.78 3.60
C ASN A 368 -9.01 -2.03 2.40
N ARG A 369 -8.82 -3.17 1.69
CA ARG A 369 -9.59 -3.45 0.47
C ARG A 369 -11.06 -3.79 0.71
N LYS A 370 -11.36 -4.67 1.66
CA LYS A 370 -12.71 -5.22 1.85
C LYS A 370 -13.55 -4.38 2.81
N PHE A 371 -14.71 -3.94 2.35
CA PHE A 371 -15.67 -3.18 3.17
C PHE A 371 -16.77 -4.09 3.73
N ASN A 372 -16.42 -4.85 4.74
CA ASN A 372 -17.34 -5.65 5.55
C ASN A 372 -16.70 -5.95 6.92
N PHE A 373 -17.41 -6.62 7.81
CA PHE A 373 -16.93 -6.92 9.17
C PHE A 373 -16.93 -8.43 9.49
N SER A 374 -16.67 -9.27 8.48
CA SER A 374 -16.45 -10.71 8.66
C SER A 374 -15.17 -10.98 9.45
N GLU A 375 -15.03 -12.17 10.03
CA GLU A 375 -13.80 -12.59 10.72
C GLU A 375 -12.57 -12.49 9.80
N GLU A 376 -12.74 -12.76 8.53
CA GLU A 376 -11.69 -12.66 7.54
C GLU A 376 -11.23 -11.20 7.35
N THR A 377 -12.16 -10.26 7.18
CA THR A 377 -11.84 -8.84 7.06
C THR A 377 -11.23 -8.30 8.35
N GLN A 378 -11.69 -8.75 9.52
CA GLN A 378 -11.06 -8.40 10.79
C GLN A 378 -9.60 -8.86 10.84
N LYS A 379 -9.28 -10.08 10.34
CA LYS A 379 -7.89 -10.56 10.22
C LYS A 379 -7.07 -9.71 9.25
N GLN A 380 -7.66 -9.26 8.14
CA GLN A 380 -6.99 -8.37 7.17
C GLN A 380 -6.67 -7.00 7.80
N ILE A 381 -7.63 -6.38 8.48
CA ILE A 381 -7.43 -5.12 9.22
C ILE A 381 -6.37 -5.29 10.32
N LEU A 382 -6.41 -6.41 11.06
CA LEU A 382 -5.42 -6.70 12.09
C LEU A 382 -4.01 -6.80 11.50
N SER A 383 -3.87 -7.53 10.38
CA SER A 383 -2.60 -7.66 9.65
C SER A 383 -2.07 -6.29 9.19
N MET A 384 -2.93 -5.45 8.59
CA MET A 384 -2.61 -4.09 8.21
C MET A 384 -2.10 -3.27 9.40
N CYS A 385 -2.91 -3.12 10.42
CA CYS A 385 -2.56 -2.28 11.56
C CYS A 385 -1.31 -2.79 12.30
N TYR A 386 -1.16 -4.10 12.52
CA TYR A 386 -0.01 -4.65 13.24
C TYR A 386 1.28 -4.47 12.46
N ARG A 387 1.24 -4.64 11.14
CA ARG A 387 2.40 -4.45 10.27
C ARG A 387 2.80 -2.98 10.17
N ASP A 388 1.80 -2.08 10.04
CA ASP A 388 2.04 -0.74 9.52
C ASP A 388 1.96 0.38 10.57
N MET A 389 1.45 0.11 11.79
CA MET A 389 1.25 1.18 12.79
C MET A 389 2.54 1.82 13.33
N ASN A 390 3.70 1.20 13.16
CA ASN A 390 4.97 1.80 13.56
C ASN A 390 5.48 2.85 12.57
N HIS A 391 4.98 2.87 11.33
CA HIS A 391 5.39 3.83 10.31
C HIS A 391 4.88 5.24 10.64
N PRO A 392 5.78 6.23 10.89
CA PRO A 392 5.37 7.60 11.14
C PRO A 392 4.73 8.27 9.92
N SER A 393 5.02 7.79 8.71
CA SER A 393 4.40 8.26 7.46
C SER A 393 2.89 8.02 7.41
N VAL A 394 2.39 6.93 8.00
CA VAL A 394 0.96 6.61 8.01
C VAL A 394 0.21 7.57 8.93
N ILE A 395 -0.68 8.41 8.37
CA ILE A 395 -1.42 9.45 9.09
C ILE A 395 -2.91 9.16 9.22
N LEU A 396 -3.45 8.28 8.40
CA LEU A 396 -4.89 8.02 8.32
C LEU A 396 -5.12 6.57 7.87
N TRP A 397 -6.02 5.87 8.55
CA TRP A 397 -6.51 4.56 8.12
C TRP A 397 -7.77 4.72 7.30
N SER A 398 -7.84 4.13 6.12
CA SER A 398 -9.04 4.08 5.29
C SER A 398 -9.63 2.66 5.28
N VAL A 399 -10.94 2.54 5.48
CA VAL A 399 -11.63 1.25 5.56
C VAL A 399 -12.35 0.84 4.28
N GLY A 400 -12.24 1.64 3.22
CA GLY A 400 -12.81 1.31 1.91
C GLY A 400 -12.88 2.51 0.99
N ASN A 401 -13.30 2.26 -0.25
CA ASN A 401 -13.41 3.25 -1.32
C ASN A 401 -14.70 3.10 -2.11
N GLU A 402 -15.53 4.16 -2.17
CA GLU A 402 -16.74 4.28 -3.03
C GLU A 402 -17.70 3.09 -2.90
N GLU A 403 -17.87 2.63 -1.69
CA GLU A 403 -18.59 1.38 -1.43
C GLU A 403 -20.11 1.54 -1.69
N PRO A 404 -20.76 0.55 -2.33
CA PRO A 404 -22.20 0.66 -2.66
C PRO A 404 -23.12 0.91 -1.47
N LEU A 405 -22.67 0.56 -0.25
CA LEU A 405 -23.44 0.73 0.99
C LEU A 405 -23.19 2.08 1.67
N GLN A 406 -22.30 2.95 1.15
CA GLN A 406 -21.91 4.21 1.79
C GLN A 406 -23.12 5.13 2.10
N ASP A 407 -24.17 5.10 1.29
CA ASP A 407 -25.39 5.90 1.42
C ASP A 407 -26.49 5.16 2.23
N SER A 408 -26.10 4.28 3.15
CA SER A 408 -27.05 3.47 3.90
C SER A 408 -26.70 3.38 5.39
N GLU A 409 -27.72 3.12 6.22
CA GLU A 409 -27.56 2.81 7.63
C GLU A 409 -26.65 1.57 7.87
N VAL A 410 -26.64 0.63 6.94
CA VAL A 410 -25.75 -0.54 7.00
C VAL A 410 -24.29 -0.10 6.83
N GLY A 411 -24.02 0.72 5.81
CA GLY A 411 -22.68 1.28 5.58
C GLY A 411 -22.16 2.09 6.77
N LYS A 412 -23.03 2.94 7.35
CA LYS A 412 -22.69 3.66 8.59
C LYS A 412 -22.25 2.70 9.71
N ARG A 413 -23.06 1.67 10.00
CA ARG A 413 -22.73 0.69 11.06
C ARG A 413 -21.46 -0.11 10.75
N LEU A 414 -21.17 -0.38 9.46
CA LEU A 414 -19.92 -1.03 9.05
C LEU A 414 -18.72 -0.14 9.37
N VAL A 415 -18.77 1.15 8.98
CA VAL A 415 -17.69 2.11 9.30
C VAL A 415 -17.49 2.22 10.82
N GLU A 416 -18.57 2.36 11.60
CA GLU A 416 -18.51 2.41 13.07
C GLU A 416 -17.82 1.15 13.66
N SER A 417 -18.16 -0.04 13.14
CA SER A 417 -17.61 -1.31 13.62
C SER A 417 -16.13 -1.44 13.26
N MET A 418 -15.77 -1.17 12.00
CA MET A 418 -14.39 -1.23 11.53
C MET A 418 -13.51 -0.19 12.24
N LYS A 419 -13.99 1.05 12.37
CA LYS A 419 -13.32 2.13 13.13
C LYS A 419 -13.09 1.73 14.58
N LYS A 420 -14.12 1.27 15.27
CA LYS A 420 -14.02 0.81 16.66
C LYS A 420 -12.98 -0.31 16.80
N PHE A 421 -12.95 -1.24 15.87
CA PHE A 421 -11.98 -2.32 15.87
C PHE A 421 -10.55 -1.79 15.68
N ILE A 422 -10.32 -0.91 14.70
CA ILE A 422 -9.01 -0.28 14.47
C ILE A 422 -8.56 0.48 15.73
N HIS A 423 -9.45 1.26 16.36
CA HIS A 423 -9.10 2.02 17.57
C HIS A 423 -8.78 1.14 18.79
N THR A 424 -9.18 -0.15 18.81
CA THR A 424 -8.67 -1.09 19.83
C THR A 424 -7.20 -1.45 19.64
N ILE A 425 -6.66 -1.24 18.42
CA ILE A 425 -5.28 -1.55 18.03
C ILE A 425 -4.44 -0.28 18.04
N ASP A 426 -4.88 0.70 17.28
CA ASP A 426 -4.24 2.02 17.12
C ASP A 426 -5.24 3.15 17.45
N PRO A 427 -5.24 3.65 18.68
CA PRO A 427 -6.12 4.74 19.09
C PRO A 427 -5.58 6.14 18.68
N LEU A 428 -4.40 6.22 18.10
CA LEU A 428 -3.71 7.49 17.80
C LEU A 428 -4.04 8.05 16.42
N ARG A 429 -4.31 7.18 15.45
CA ARG A 429 -4.64 7.60 14.09
C ARG A 429 -6.14 7.63 13.87
N PRO A 430 -6.66 8.66 13.19
CA PRO A 430 -8.06 8.69 12.78
C PRO A 430 -8.36 7.65 11.68
N VAL A 431 -9.65 7.36 11.53
CA VAL A 431 -10.18 6.40 10.56
C VAL A 431 -11.16 7.10 9.63
N THR A 432 -11.07 6.81 8.34
CA THR A 432 -11.95 7.33 7.30
C THR A 432 -12.42 6.23 6.35
N ILE A 433 -13.31 6.60 5.45
CA ILE A 433 -13.67 5.88 4.23
C ILE A 433 -13.78 6.90 3.10
N ALA A 434 -13.20 6.61 1.93
CA ALA A 434 -13.28 7.48 0.78
C ALA A 434 -14.67 7.38 0.12
N LEU A 435 -15.36 8.49 -0.03
CA LEU A 435 -16.76 8.56 -0.41
C LEU A 435 -16.96 9.34 -1.70
N ASN A 436 -17.77 8.81 -2.65
CA ASN A 436 -18.32 9.55 -3.78
C ASN A 436 -19.80 9.91 -3.59
N GLY A 437 -20.39 9.52 -2.46
CA GLY A 437 -21.75 9.78 -1.98
C GLY A 437 -21.79 9.71 -0.46
N GLY A 438 -22.98 9.70 0.15
CA GLY A 438 -23.14 9.57 1.61
C GLY A 438 -22.55 10.70 2.44
N PHE A 439 -22.33 11.86 1.85
CA PHE A 439 -21.74 13.01 2.52
C PHE A 439 -22.70 13.74 3.45
N TYR A 440 -23.99 13.60 3.18
CA TYR A 440 -25.05 14.31 3.84
C TYR A 440 -25.76 13.38 4.82
N ASP A 441 -26.31 13.95 5.87
CA ASP A 441 -27.10 13.23 6.86
C ASP A 441 -26.36 12.17 7.67
N SER A 442 -27.04 11.07 7.98
CA SER A 442 -26.60 10.06 8.95
C SER A 442 -25.82 8.87 8.36
N PHE A 443 -25.22 9.04 7.19
CA PHE A 443 -24.55 7.94 6.49
C PHE A 443 -23.06 7.75 6.90
N ALA A 444 -22.27 7.11 6.06
CA ALA A 444 -20.87 6.72 6.38
C ALA A 444 -19.99 7.91 6.79
N ALA A 445 -20.21 9.11 6.24
CA ALA A 445 -19.47 10.32 6.61
C ALA A 445 -19.59 10.66 8.11
N THR A 446 -20.78 10.48 8.72
CA THR A 446 -20.99 10.76 10.14
C THR A 446 -20.28 9.76 11.06
N ALA A 447 -20.00 8.55 10.57
CA ALA A 447 -19.31 7.51 11.32
C ALA A 447 -17.79 7.65 11.31
N SER A 448 -17.22 8.28 10.27
CA SER A 448 -15.78 8.52 10.11
C SER A 448 -15.25 9.57 11.10
N ASP A 449 -13.97 9.52 11.42
CA ASP A 449 -13.29 10.56 12.18
C ASP A 449 -12.95 11.77 11.30
N VAL A 450 -12.60 11.52 10.04
CA VAL A 450 -12.32 12.51 8.99
C VAL A 450 -13.26 12.24 7.83
N VAL A 451 -13.89 13.25 7.26
CA VAL A 451 -14.71 13.12 6.04
C VAL A 451 -13.79 13.10 4.83
N ALA A 452 -13.78 12.01 4.11
CA ALA A 452 -12.97 11.83 2.91
C ALA A 452 -13.87 11.85 1.66
N VAL A 453 -13.51 12.70 0.70
CA VAL A 453 -14.36 13.07 -0.43
C VAL A 453 -13.68 12.74 -1.74
N ASN A 454 -14.38 12.02 -2.62
CA ASN A 454 -13.94 11.78 -4.00
C ASN A 454 -14.70 12.71 -4.95
N TYR A 455 -13.96 13.46 -5.78
CA TYR A 455 -14.37 14.27 -6.93
C TYR A 455 -15.28 15.50 -6.71
N ARG A 456 -15.97 15.66 -5.61
CA ARG A 456 -16.97 16.73 -5.36
C ARG A 456 -16.34 18.07 -4.99
N ILE A 457 -15.43 18.59 -5.80
CA ILE A 457 -14.66 19.80 -5.51
C ILE A 457 -15.50 21.08 -5.40
N ASP A 458 -16.69 21.09 -5.97
CA ASP A 458 -17.67 22.20 -5.94
C ASP A 458 -18.64 22.13 -4.75
N GLU A 459 -18.55 21.08 -3.94
CA GLU A 459 -19.45 20.86 -2.79
C GLU A 459 -18.74 21.01 -1.42
N TYR A 460 -17.47 21.42 -1.39
CA TYR A 460 -16.68 21.49 -0.15
C TYR A 460 -17.31 22.38 0.92
N ASP A 461 -17.78 23.59 0.55
CA ASP A 461 -18.42 24.51 1.50
C ASP A 461 -19.67 23.88 2.14
N LYS A 462 -20.52 23.25 1.34
CA LYS A 462 -21.70 22.57 1.81
C LYS A 462 -21.38 21.41 2.75
N MET A 463 -20.34 20.62 2.44
CA MET A 463 -19.90 19.54 3.32
C MET A 463 -19.38 20.07 4.64
N HIS A 464 -18.64 21.17 4.62
CA HIS A 464 -18.15 21.83 5.84
C HIS A 464 -19.29 22.39 6.70
N GLU A 465 -20.33 22.95 6.08
CA GLU A 465 -21.54 23.40 6.78
C GLU A 465 -22.29 22.24 7.46
N ILE A 466 -22.33 21.05 6.82
CA ILE A 466 -23.04 19.87 7.35
C ILE A 466 -22.21 19.17 8.44
N HIS A 467 -20.89 19.16 8.32
CA HIS A 467 -19.97 18.52 9.25
C HIS A 467 -18.98 19.53 9.89
N PRO A 468 -19.45 20.54 10.61
CA PRO A 468 -18.61 21.63 11.11
C PRO A 468 -17.61 21.19 12.19
N ASP A 469 -17.80 20.02 12.75
CA ASP A 469 -16.94 19.39 13.77
C ASP A 469 -15.93 18.39 13.21
N LYS A 470 -15.92 18.17 11.87
CA LYS A 470 -15.04 17.21 11.22
C LYS A 470 -14.12 17.86 10.20
N ALA A 471 -12.87 17.43 10.19
CA ALA A 471 -11.96 17.78 9.12
C ALA A 471 -12.36 17.07 7.80
N ILE A 472 -12.09 17.73 6.69
CA ILE A 472 -12.38 17.22 5.35
C ILE A 472 -11.07 17.03 4.59
N VAL A 473 -10.94 15.89 3.90
CA VAL A 473 -9.84 15.61 2.97
C VAL A 473 -10.38 15.13 1.62
N ALA A 474 -9.87 15.67 0.53
CA ALA A 474 -10.22 15.21 -0.81
C ALA A 474 -9.35 14.01 -1.19
N THR A 475 -9.88 12.81 -1.00
CA THR A 475 -9.17 11.56 -1.21
C THR A 475 -9.01 11.16 -2.66
N GLU A 476 -9.86 11.67 -3.54
CA GLU A 476 -9.68 11.65 -5.00
C GLU A 476 -10.21 12.93 -5.62
N SER A 477 -9.41 13.54 -6.46
CA SER A 477 -9.83 14.73 -7.20
C SER A 477 -9.06 14.84 -8.52
N GLY A 478 -9.56 15.67 -9.44
CA GLY A 478 -9.00 15.75 -10.77
C GLY A 478 -9.55 14.63 -11.66
N ALA A 479 -8.73 13.68 -12.06
CA ALA A 479 -8.98 12.67 -13.09
C ALA A 479 -8.97 13.27 -14.51
N SER A 480 -7.94 14.05 -14.78
CA SER A 480 -7.63 14.55 -16.12
C SER A 480 -7.09 13.41 -16.97
N ASN A 481 -7.77 13.14 -18.07
CA ASN A 481 -7.42 12.06 -18.99
C ASN A 481 -6.69 12.62 -20.20
N ASN A 482 -5.38 12.57 -20.19
CA ASN A 482 -4.53 13.10 -21.24
C ASN A 482 -3.40 12.14 -21.64
N ASN A 483 -2.91 12.32 -22.85
CA ASN A 483 -1.81 11.52 -23.39
C ASN A 483 -0.59 12.41 -23.62
N ARG A 484 0.59 11.84 -23.40
CA ARG A 484 1.86 12.53 -23.63
C ARG A 484 2.03 12.88 -25.10
N GLY A 485 2.28 14.17 -25.40
CA GLY A 485 2.64 14.66 -26.72
C GLY A 485 1.49 14.74 -27.73
N ILE A 486 0.24 14.59 -27.34
CA ILE A 486 -0.93 14.73 -28.21
C ILE A 486 -1.53 16.12 -28.07
N TYR A 487 -1.18 17.01 -28.99
CA TYR A 487 -1.55 18.44 -28.94
C TYR A 487 -2.67 18.82 -29.91
N PHE A 488 -3.02 17.93 -30.84
CA PHE A 488 -4.08 18.14 -31.82
C PHE A 488 -5.16 17.08 -31.65
N GLU A 489 -6.40 17.50 -31.77
CA GLU A 489 -7.53 16.59 -31.85
C GLU A 489 -7.76 16.22 -33.31
N GLU A 490 -7.53 14.97 -33.67
CA GLU A 490 -7.89 14.49 -34.99
C GLU A 490 -9.41 14.44 -35.14
N ASN A 491 -9.95 15.38 -35.95
CA ASN A 491 -11.30 15.46 -36.52
C ASN A 491 -12.36 14.54 -35.86
N GLY A 492 -13.00 15.00 -34.81
CA GLY A 492 -14.20 14.36 -34.24
C GLY A 492 -14.00 12.97 -33.67
N CYS A 493 -12.76 12.49 -33.54
CA CYS A 493 -12.40 11.18 -33.00
C CYS A 493 -12.24 11.22 -31.49
N GLU A 494 -13.17 11.82 -30.76
CA GLU A 494 -13.19 11.73 -29.28
C GLU A 494 -13.19 10.30 -28.74
N ARG A 495 -13.38 9.28 -29.60
CA ARG A 495 -13.54 7.87 -29.18
C ARG A 495 -12.88 6.83 -30.08
N LYS A 496 -12.29 7.16 -31.21
CA LYS A 496 -11.52 6.20 -32.01
C LYS A 496 -10.05 6.28 -31.67
N GLY A 497 -9.57 5.29 -30.91
CA GLY A 497 -8.17 5.17 -30.53
C GLY A 497 -7.78 5.82 -29.19
N GLY A 498 -8.72 6.42 -28.45
CA GLY A 498 -8.48 6.89 -27.07
C GLY A 498 -7.51 8.10 -26.95
N TYR A 499 -7.32 8.87 -27.98
CA TYR A 499 -6.45 10.05 -27.94
C TYR A 499 -7.09 11.17 -27.11
N ALA A 500 -6.37 11.64 -26.13
CA ALA A 500 -6.70 12.85 -25.38
C ALA A 500 -5.65 13.92 -25.63
N SER A 501 -6.05 15.20 -25.56
CA SER A 501 -5.11 16.32 -25.65
C SER A 501 -4.12 16.31 -24.48
N ALA A 502 -2.87 16.70 -24.73
CA ALA A 502 -1.85 16.87 -23.68
C ALA A 502 -2.17 18.02 -22.69
N TYR A 503 -3.09 18.91 -23.07
CA TYR A 503 -3.54 19.99 -22.18
C TYR A 503 -4.48 19.48 -21.09
N ASP A 504 -4.46 20.10 -19.90
CA ASP A 504 -5.31 19.76 -18.74
C ASP A 504 -6.78 20.19 -18.94
N ARG A 505 -7.40 19.71 -20.00
CA ARG A 505 -8.78 20.06 -20.41
C ARG A 505 -9.70 18.87 -20.52
N LYS A 506 -9.16 17.69 -20.85
CA LYS A 506 -9.93 16.46 -20.94
C LYS A 506 -9.98 15.77 -19.58
N ARG A 507 -11.18 15.40 -19.18
CA ARG A 507 -11.44 14.77 -17.90
C ARG A 507 -12.53 13.71 -18.05
N VAL A 508 -12.62 12.81 -17.11
CA VAL A 508 -13.78 11.92 -16.97
C VAL A 508 -15.00 12.72 -16.56
N ALA A 509 -16.20 12.22 -16.86
CA ALA A 509 -17.45 12.97 -16.68
C ALA A 509 -17.72 13.40 -15.22
N PHE A 510 -17.27 12.61 -14.26
CA PHE A 510 -17.41 12.86 -12.83
C PHE A 510 -16.22 13.62 -12.20
N GLY A 511 -15.11 13.75 -12.93
CA GLY A 511 -13.89 14.38 -12.45
C GLY A 511 -13.77 15.87 -12.81
N SER A 512 -12.67 16.46 -12.41
CA SER A 512 -12.25 17.82 -12.76
C SER A 512 -10.88 17.82 -13.45
N SER A 513 -10.43 18.98 -13.91
CA SER A 513 -9.03 19.17 -14.28
C SER A 513 -8.14 19.09 -13.02
N TYR A 514 -6.84 18.81 -13.19
CA TYR A 514 -5.90 18.87 -12.06
C TYR A 514 -5.74 20.29 -11.53
N GLY A 515 -5.74 21.28 -12.43
CA GLY A 515 -5.67 22.69 -12.06
C GLY A 515 -6.84 23.12 -11.18
N ASP A 516 -8.09 22.74 -11.54
CA ASP A 516 -9.27 23.05 -10.73
C ASP A 516 -9.22 22.33 -9.37
N ALA A 517 -8.86 21.07 -9.33
CA ALA A 517 -8.75 20.30 -8.09
C ALA A 517 -7.73 20.91 -7.12
N ILE A 518 -6.54 21.27 -7.62
CA ILE A 518 -5.50 21.93 -6.84
C ILE A 518 -6.00 23.28 -6.34
N LYS A 519 -6.58 24.10 -7.21
CA LYS A 519 -7.12 25.41 -6.85
C LYS A 519 -8.12 25.31 -5.72
N GLN A 520 -9.12 24.44 -5.84
CA GLN A 520 -10.15 24.28 -4.81
C GLN A 520 -9.53 23.85 -3.47
N SER A 521 -8.58 22.94 -3.47
CA SER A 521 -7.90 22.53 -2.24
C SER A 521 -7.07 23.66 -1.61
N GLU A 522 -6.29 24.40 -2.41
CA GLU A 522 -5.41 25.46 -1.91
C GLU A 522 -6.17 26.72 -1.43
N THR A 523 -7.37 26.99 -1.98
CA THR A 523 -8.16 28.16 -1.63
C THR A 523 -9.10 27.96 -0.44
N HIS A 524 -9.36 26.70 -0.04
CA HIS A 524 -10.20 26.38 1.13
C HIS A 524 -9.30 25.93 2.29
N GLU A 525 -9.11 26.80 3.29
CA GLU A 525 -8.20 26.55 4.41
C GLU A 525 -8.58 25.29 5.19
N TYR A 526 -9.87 25.05 5.40
CA TYR A 526 -10.41 23.92 6.16
C TYR A 526 -10.22 22.56 5.45
N ILE A 527 -9.97 22.53 4.14
CA ILE A 527 -9.64 21.29 3.43
C ILE A 527 -8.23 20.86 3.81
N ALA A 528 -8.09 19.70 4.42
CA ALA A 528 -6.79 19.15 4.83
C ALA A 528 -5.80 18.98 3.67
N GLY A 529 -6.32 18.72 2.48
CA GLY A 529 -5.56 18.62 1.24
C GLY A 529 -6.30 17.82 0.20
N THR A 530 -5.62 17.56 -0.92
CA THR A 530 -6.16 16.83 -2.06
C THR A 530 -5.22 15.71 -2.50
N PHE A 531 -5.81 14.60 -2.95
CA PHE A 531 -5.10 13.50 -3.59
C PHE A 531 -5.55 13.40 -5.04
N LEU A 532 -4.67 13.68 -5.98
CA LEU A 532 -4.99 13.67 -7.40
C LEU A 532 -5.15 12.23 -7.92
N TRP A 533 -6.16 11.98 -8.71
CA TRP A 533 -6.37 10.72 -9.42
C TRP A 533 -5.78 10.82 -10.82
N ALA A 534 -4.61 10.23 -11.12
CA ALA A 534 -3.73 9.54 -10.21
C ALA A 534 -2.29 10.01 -10.40
N GLY A 535 -1.37 9.60 -9.54
CA GLY A 535 0.05 9.98 -9.68
C GLY A 535 0.69 9.41 -10.93
N MET A 536 0.33 8.17 -11.29
CA MET A 536 0.78 7.50 -12.52
C MET A 536 -0.39 6.81 -13.19
N GLU A 537 -0.32 6.70 -14.52
CA GLU A 537 -1.21 5.83 -15.27
C GLU A 537 -1.07 4.40 -14.77
N TYR A 538 -2.14 3.65 -14.82
CA TYR A 538 -2.21 2.27 -14.34
C TYR A 538 -3.03 1.41 -15.31
N ARG A 539 -2.83 0.11 -15.25
CA ARG A 539 -3.58 -0.85 -16.08
C ARG A 539 -5.00 -1.03 -15.58
N GLY A 540 -5.90 -1.33 -16.53
CA GLY A 540 -7.31 -1.48 -16.26
C GLY A 540 -8.06 -0.16 -16.26
N GLU A 541 -9.33 -0.18 -15.86
CA GLU A 541 -10.29 0.93 -15.94
C GLU A 541 -10.28 1.64 -17.31
N ALA A 542 -9.99 0.91 -18.35
CA ALA A 542 -9.88 1.36 -19.71
C ALA A 542 -10.89 0.62 -20.59
N ARG A 543 -11.17 1.16 -21.76
CA ARG A 543 -12.01 0.49 -22.76
C ARG A 543 -11.14 -0.10 -23.84
N TRP A 544 -11.46 -1.28 -24.28
CA TRP A 544 -10.79 -1.92 -25.41
C TRP A 544 -10.84 -0.97 -26.65
N THR A 545 -9.73 -0.68 -27.34
CA THR A 545 -8.41 -1.33 -27.32
C THR A 545 -7.38 -0.75 -26.34
N LEU A 546 -7.79 0.14 -25.46
CA LEU A 546 -6.92 0.64 -24.42
C LEU A 546 -6.87 -0.38 -23.28
N THR A 547 -5.69 -0.53 -22.70
CA THR A 547 -5.43 -1.42 -21.55
C THR A 547 -4.93 -0.65 -20.34
N ILE A 548 -4.74 0.66 -20.49
CA ILE A 548 -4.19 1.57 -19.49
C ILE A 548 -5.14 2.75 -19.33
N CYS A 549 -5.46 3.10 -18.08
CA CYS A 549 -6.19 4.30 -17.74
C CYS A 549 -5.28 5.53 -17.90
N GLY A 550 -5.73 6.51 -18.68
CA GLY A 550 -4.96 7.72 -18.96
C GLY A 550 -4.95 8.77 -17.85
N SER A 551 -5.67 8.52 -16.74
CA SER A 551 -5.73 9.43 -15.59
C SER A 551 -4.47 9.30 -14.73
N GLY A 552 -3.33 9.81 -15.22
CA GLY A 552 -2.07 9.80 -14.50
C GLY A 552 -1.29 11.09 -14.77
N ILE A 553 -0.62 11.62 -13.76
CA ILE A 553 0.32 12.75 -13.90
C ILE A 553 1.53 12.30 -14.72
N TYR A 554 2.09 11.14 -14.39
CA TYR A 554 3.08 10.41 -15.18
C TYR A 554 2.41 9.31 -16.01
N ASP A 555 3.08 8.83 -17.04
CA ASP A 555 2.65 7.61 -17.72
C ASP A 555 2.92 6.35 -16.86
N ASN A 556 2.47 5.19 -17.32
CA ASN A 556 2.62 3.90 -16.60
C ASN A 556 4.09 3.46 -16.37
N CYS A 557 5.05 4.08 -17.07
CA CYS A 557 6.49 3.86 -16.88
C CYS A 557 7.18 4.99 -16.12
N ALA A 558 6.42 5.88 -15.47
CA ALA A 558 6.88 7.05 -14.76
C ALA A 558 7.62 8.08 -15.65
N MET A 559 7.29 8.15 -16.95
CA MET A 559 7.76 9.20 -17.84
C MET A 559 6.83 10.40 -17.78
N GLU A 560 7.40 11.59 -17.82
CA GLU A 560 6.69 12.85 -17.66
C GLU A 560 5.66 13.10 -18.76
N LYS A 561 4.46 13.50 -18.36
CA LYS A 561 3.41 14.10 -19.20
C LYS A 561 3.39 15.60 -18.93
N ASP A 562 2.72 16.38 -19.78
CA ASP A 562 2.65 17.84 -19.57
C ASP A 562 2.03 18.23 -18.22
N ASN A 563 1.13 17.39 -17.71
CA ASN A 563 0.53 17.56 -16.37
C ASN A 563 1.53 17.46 -15.20
N CYS A 564 2.68 16.81 -15.39
CA CYS A 564 3.76 16.88 -14.40
C CYS A 564 4.18 18.32 -14.14
N TYR A 565 4.31 19.10 -15.20
CA TYR A 565 4.73 20.49 -15.12
C TYR A 565 3.63 21.40 -14.58
N LEU A 566 2.35 21.09 -14.84
CA LEU A 566 1.23 21.76 -14.18
C LEU A 566 1.30 21.55 -12.66
N VAL A 567 1.37 20.31 -12.21
CA VAL A 567 1.45 19.99 -10.78
C VAL A 567 2.70 20.60 -10.15
N LYS A 568 3.84 20.49 -10.81
CA LYS A 568 5.11 21.09 -10.37
C LYS A 568 5.01 22.62 -10.24
N SER A 569 4.33 23.29 -11.16
CA SER A 569 4.14 24.75 -11.09
C SER A 569 3.28 25.19 -9.91
N CYS A 570 2.36 24.32 -9.44
CA CYS A 570 1.49 24.60 -8.30
C CYS A 570 2.14 24.23 -6.95
N TRP A 571 2.91 23.14 -6.89
CA TRP A 571 3.32 22.52 -5.62
C TRP A 571 4.82 22.64 -5.32
N ASN A 572 5.67 22.80 -6.33
CA ASN A 572 7.11 22.96 -6.12
C ASN A 572 7.48 24.44 -5.93
N LYS A 573 8.48 24.70 -5.09
CA LYS A 573 8.97 26.06 -4.80
C LYS A 573 10.10 26.49 -5.74
N GLU A 574 10.78 25.53 -6.39
CA GLU A 574 11.86 25.81 -7.31
C GLU A 574 11.34 26.50 -8.58
N PRO A 575 11.99 27.59 -9.05
CA PRO A 575 11.58 28.28 -10.26
C PRO A 575 11.50 27.33 -11.46
N MET A 576 10.36 27.33 -12.14
CA MET A 576 10.18 26.47 -13.30
C MET A 576 9.35 27.16 -14.39
N LEU A 577 9.62 26.78 -15.64
CA LEU A 577 8.85 27.15 -16.81
C LEU A 577 8.81 25.97 -17.78
N HIS A 578 7.63 25.57 -18.17
CA HIS A 578 7.39 24.57 -19.20
C HIS A 578 6.50 25.15 -20.28
N ILE A 579 6.91 25.01 -21.54
CA ILE A 579 6.17 25.48 -22.72
C ILE A 579 5.71 24.28 -23.54
N MET A 580 4.46 24.30 -23.97
CA MET A 580 3.89 23.28 -24.85
C MET A 580 3.13 23.93 -26.01
N PRO A 581 3.02 23.26 -27.13
CA PRO A 581 3.53 21.94 -27.45
C PRO A 581 5.05 21.90 -27.61
N SER A 582 5.59 20.67 -27.66
CA SER A 582 7.02 20.39 -27.89
C SER A 582 7.46 20.75 -29.32
N TRP A 583 7.00 21.69 -29.99
CA TRP A 583 7.32 22.21 -31.31
C TRP A 583 7.74 21.19 -32.40
N ASN A 584 7.50 19.92 -32.16
CA ASN A 584 7.75 18.82 -33.09
C ASN A 584 6.46 18.50 -33.86
N LEU A 585 6.01 19.45 -34.69
CA LEU A 585 4.67 19.52 -35.28
C LEU A 585 4.67 19.20 -36.77
N LYS A 586 5.48 18.24 -37.20
CA LYS A 586 5.52 17.79 -38.60
C LYS A 586 4.13 17.36 -39.10
N GLY A 587 3.71 17.94 -40.22
CA GLY A 587 2.39 17.65 -40.82
C GLY A 587 1.30 18.67 -40.43
N HIS A 588 1.62 19.65 -39.58
CA HIS A 588 0.72 20.72 -39.14
C HIS A 588 1.17 22.09 -39.62
N GLU A 589 1.97 22.14 -40.73
CA GLU A 589 2.47 23.35 -41.30
C GLU A 589 1.31 24.24 -41.79
N GLY A 590 1.28 25.49 -41.31
CA GLY A 590 0.22 26.45 -41.62
C GLY A 590 -1.00 26.41 -40.70
N GLU A 591 -1.07 25.47 -39.79
CA GLU A 591 -2.12 25.41 -38.74
C GLU A 591 -1.84 26.40 -37.61
N LYS A 592 -2.90 26.84 -36.94
CA LYS A 592 -2.78 27.61 -35.69
C LYS A 592 -2.42 26.69 -34.55
N VAL A 593 -1.32 27.00 -33.89
CA VAL A 593 -0.85 26.27 -32.71
C VAL A 593 -1.16 27.07 -31.46
N GLU A 594 -1.85 26.48 -30.52
CA GLU A 594 -2.05 27.04 -29.20
C GLU A 594 -0.78 26.80 -28.36
N VAL A 595 -0.13 27.89 -27.94
CA VAL A 595 1.01 27.83 -27.02
C VAL A 595 0.50 28.01 -25.60
N CYS A 596 0.71 27.00 -24.77
CA CYS A 596 0.39 27.02 -23.35
C CYS A 596 1.68 26.88 -22.54
N LEU A 597 1.70 27.46 -21.35
CA LEU A 597 2.86 27.33 -20.47
C LEU A 597 2.43 27.16 -19.02
N TYR A 598 3.20 26.35 -18.29
CA TYR A 598 3.08 26.15 -16.86
C TYR A 598 4.29 26.74 -16.16
N THR A 599 4.07 27.56 -15.14
CA THR A 599 5.15 28.22 -14.41
C THR A 599 4.68 28.67 -13.02
N ASN A 600 5.61 28.71 -12.07
CA ASN A 600 5.42 29.32 -10.75
C ASN A 600 6.05 30.75 -10.68
N LEU A 601 6.47 31.30 -11.82
CA LEU A 601 7.01 32.66 -11.93
C LEU A 601 5.87 33.67 -12.07
N LYS A 602 6.10 34.91 -11.64
CA LYS A 602 5.07 35.97 -11.63
C LYS A 602 4.81 36.59 -13.00
N GLU A 603 5.79 36.55 -13.88
CA GLU A 603 5.70 37.16 -15.22
C GLU A 603 6.40 36.30 -16.26
N VAL A 604 5.88 36.29 -17.47
CA VAL A 604 6.44 35.59 -18.63
C VAL A 604 6.43 36.52 -19.85
N GLU A 605 7.42 36.36 -20.73
CA GLU A 605 7.50 37.03 -22.03
C GLU A 605 7.71 35.96 -23.11
N LEU A 606 6.93 36.01 -24.17
CA LEU A 606 7.08 35.11 -25.32
C LEU A 606 7.97 35.80 -26.37
N GLU A 607 8.99 35.10 -26.86
CA GLU A 607 9.79 35.48 -28.00
C GLU A 607 9.73 34.40 -29.09
N VAL A 608 9.44 34.76 -30.33
CA VAL A 608 9.40 33.84 -31.47
C VAL A 608 10.30 34.40 -32.56
N ASN A 609 11.34 33.67 -32.96
CA ASN A 609 12.31 34.06 -33.98
C ASN A 609 12.91 35.46 -33.76
N GLY A 610 13.22 35.81 -32.51
CA GLY A 610 13.80 37.12 -32.15
C GLY A 610 12.77 38.24 -32.00
N VAL A 611 11.51 38.02 -32.28
CA VAL A 611 10.42 38.98 -32.09
C VAL A 611 9.81 38.77 -30.70
N LYS A 612 9.87 39.80 -29.87
CA LYS A 612 9.27 39.81 -28.53
C LYS A 612 7.80 40.21 -28.58
N TYR A 613 6.99 39.47 -27.84
CA TYR A 613 5.58 39.73 -27.67
C TYR A 613 5.30 40.31 -26.27
N GLU A 614 4.06 40.62 -26.00
CA GLU A 614 3.64 41.23 -24.75
C GLU A 614 4.01 40.37 -23.52
N LYS A 615 4.52 41.02 -22.47
CA LYS A 615 4.69 40.40 -21.16
C LYS A 615 3.32 40.15 -20.51
N ARG A 616 3.16 38.98 -19.93
CA ARG A 616 1.96 38.62 -19.21
C ARG A 616 2.26 38.31 -17.74
N ARG A 617 1.41 38.81 -16.86
CA ARG A 617 1.38 38.32 -15.47
C ARG A 617 0.74 36.97 -15.43
N VAL A 618 1.30 36.10 -14.63
CA VAL A 618 0.77 34.76 -14.36
C VAL A 618 -0.08 34.84 -13.11
N SER A 619 -1.32 34.36 -13.19
CA SER A 619 -2.13 34.13 -12.01
C SER A 619 -1.73 32.81 -11.37
N PRO A 620 -1.60 32.73 -10.03
CA PRO A 620 -1.32 31.44 -9.37
C PRO A 620 -2.41 30.40 -9.63
N PHE A 621 -3.63 30.82 -10.00
CA PHE A 621 -4.77 29.94 -10.34
C PHE A 621 -5.71 30.61 -11.36
#